data_a29181ec3e2ca1e90d3d6323108097f5
#
_entry.id   a29181ec3e2ca1e90d3d6323108097f5
#
_cell.length_a   1.000
_cell.length_b   1.000
_cell.length_c   1.000
_cell.angle_alpha   90.00
_cell.angle_beta   90.00
_cell.angle_gamma   90.00
#
_symmetry.space_group_name_H-M   'P 1'
#
loop_
_entity.id
_entity.type
_entity.pdbx_description
1 polymer ?
#
loop_
_entity_poly.entity_id
_entity_poly.type
_entity_poly.pdbx_seq_one_letter_code
_entity_poly.pdbx_strand_id
1 'polypeptide(L)'
;GGVAGNTLRGHIIRGLDDHPDKLLFRQIFLDTAQLARIIMGFEEVDPARVGTHGGSQGGALSLACASLEPRIKACSAAFPFLCDYRRVWEMDLAEGAYEELKSYFRLFDPTHAREQEVFRTLGYIDVQNLVPRIRAEVLMGTALMDQICPPSTQFAAYNKISANKEMILYPDFGHEELPGHMDRVFAFFSRL
;
A
#
# COMPACT_ATOMS: atom_id res chain seq x y z
N GLY A 1 -0.40 3.09 19.80
CA GLY A 1 0.15 3.84 20.19
C GLY A 1 1.23 4.72 20.70
N GLY A 2 1.05 5.81 21.39
CA GLY A 2 2.08 6.55 22.13
C GLY A 2 3.16 7.27 21.29
N VAL A 3 3.02 7.33 19.98
CA VAL A 3 3.99 7.97 19.11
C VAL A 3 3.39 9.22 18.48
N ALA A 4 3.87 10.37 18.91
CA ALA A 4 3.59 11.63 18.23
C ALA A 4 4.31 11.66 16.88
N GLY A 5 3.61 12.01 15.81
CA GLY A 5 4.16 12.14 14.47
C GLY A 5 3.12 11.85 13.40
N ASN A 6 3.52 12.07 12.16
CA ASN A 6 2.74 11.75 10.98
C ASN A 6 3.54 10.82 10.07
N THR A 7 2.90 10.29 9.03
CA THR A 7 3.51 9.39 8.06
C THR A 7 3.85 10.09 6.73
N LEU A 8 3.87 11.42 6.68
CA LEU A 8 4.11 12.20 5.47
C LEU A 8 5.49 11.97 4.84
N ARG A 9 6.48 11.58 5.64
CA ARG A 9 7.83 11.23 5.15
C ARG A 9 8.09 9.74 5.22
N GLY A 10 7.05 8.92 5.08
CA GLY A 10 7.18 7.48 4.99
C GLY A 10 7.19 6.77 6.33
N HIS A 11 8.14 7.02 7.21
CA HIS A 11 8.38 6.25 8.44
C HIS A 11 8.47 4.74 8.21
N ILE A 12 8.91 4.34 6.99
CA ILE A 12 8.98 2.94 6.57
C ILE A 12 10.08 2.17 7.31
N ILE A 13 11.14 2.87 7.74
CA ILE A 13 12.25 2.27 8.49
C ILE A 13 11.98 2.17 10.00
N ARG A 14 10.85 2.69 10.47
CA ARG A 14 10.59 2.71 11.91
C ARG A 14 10.32 1.32 12.45
N GLY A 15 11.19 0.88 13.35
CA GLY A 15 11.20 -0.47 13.91
C GLY A 15 12.00 -1.49 13.07
N LEU A 16 12.73 -1.03 12.04
CA LEU A 16 13.44 -1.89 11.09
C LEU A 16 14.58 -2.69 11.73
N ASP A 17 15.29 -2.12 12.71
CA ASP A 17 16.37 -2.78 13.45
C ASP A 17 15.89 -3.64 14.62
N ASP A 18 14.58 -3.63 14.88
CA ASP A 18 13.93 -4.44 15.90
C ASP A 18 13.29 -5.70 15.28
N HIS A 19 12.50 -6.40 16.07
CA HIS A 19 11.67 -7.49 15.57
C HIS A 19 10.60 -6.95 14.58
N PRO A 20 10.21 -7.70 13.52
CA PRO A 20 9.21 -7.26 12.55
C PRO A 20 7.88 -6.77 13.16
N ASP A 21 7.53 -7.25 14.37
CA ASP A 21 6.35 -6.78 15.12
C ASP A 21 6.45 -5.31 15.55
N LYS A 22 7.64 -4.71 15.50
CA LYS A 22 7.88 -3.31 15.87
C LYS A 22 7.80 -2.36 14.69
N LEU A 23 7.69 -2.88 13.48
CA LEU A 23 7.49 -2.05 12.28
C LEU A 23 6.20 -1.22 12.40
N LEU A 24 6.32 0.10 12.24
CA LEU A 24 5.19 1.01 12.36
C LEU A 24 4.08 0.67 11.37
N PHE A 25 4.43 0.45 10.10
CA PHE A 25 3.43 0.14 9.07
C PHE A 25 2.74 -1.20 9.28
N ARG A 26 3.38 -2.17 9.95
CA ARG A 26 2.68 -3.39 10.35
C ARG A 26 1.51 -3.07 11.27
N GLN A 27 1.73 -2.21 12.26
CA GLN A 27 0.66 -1.78 13.16
C GLN A 27 -0.44 -1.02 12.40
N ILE A 28 -0.04 -0.09 11.53
CA ILE A 28 -1.00 0.68 10.72
C ILE A 28 -1.86 -0.25 9.85
N PHE A 29 -1.25 -1.28 9.23
CA PHE A 29 -2.01 -2.27 8.44
C PHE A 29 -3.03 -3.04 9.28
N LEU A 30 -2.64 -3.47 10.48
CA LEU A 30 -3.56 -4.14 11.42
C LEU A 30 -4.70 -3.20 11.86
N ASP A 31 -4.40 -1.92 12.09
CA ASP A 31 -5.38 -0.91 12.48
C ASP A 31 -6.43 -0.71 11.38
N THR A 32 -6.05 -0.77 10.09
CA THR A 32 -7.04 -0.68 8.99
C THR A 32 -8.05 -1.82 9.03
N ALA A 33 -7.59 -3.03 9.26
CA ALA A 33 -8.47 -4.20 9.38
C ALA A 33 -9.34 -4.14 10.63
N GLN A 34 -8.79 -3.64 11.74
CA GLN A 34 -9.56 -3.43 12.97
C GLN A 34 -10.64 -2.37 12.77
N LEU A 35 -10.31 -1.25 12.12
CA LEU A 35 -11.28 -0.21 11.78
C LEU A 35 -12.43 -0.77 10.93
N ALA A 36 -12.10 -1.55 9.89
CA ALA A 36 -13.12 -2.18 9.07
C ALA A 36 -14.07 -3.08 9.89
N ARG A 37 -13.53 -3.85 10.84
CA ARG A 37 -14.34 -4.69 11.75
C ARG A 37 -15.25 -3.87 12.64
N ILE A 38 -14.76 -2.76 13.16
CA ILE A 38 -15.56 -1.84 13.99
C ILE A 38 -16.71 -1.26 13.16
N ILE A 39 -16.41 -0.75 11.95
CA ILE A 39 -17.43 -0.19 11.04
C ILE A 39 -18.49 -1.22 10.69
N MET A 40 -18.10 -2.46 10.38
CA MET A 40 -19.03 -3.56 10.08
C MET A 40 -19.91 -3.96 11.28
N GLY A 41 -19.58 -3.50 12.49
CA GLY A 41 -20.39 -3.73 13.70
C GLY A 41 -21.43 -2.63 13.98
N PHE A 42 -21.47 -1.55 13.20
CA PHE A 42 -22.47 -0.50 13.39
C PHE A 42 -23.82 -0.94 12.81
N GLU A 43 -24.91 -0.59 13.48
CA GLU A 43 -26.28 -0.96 13.07
C GLU A 43 -26.66 -0.37 11.70
N GLU A 44 -26.10 0.79 11.35
CA GLU A 44 -26.35 1.51 10.10
C GLU A 44 -25.56 0.95 8.91
N VAL A 45 -24.63 0.02 9.14
CA VAL A 45 -23.74 -0.52 8.10
C VAL A 45 -24.15 -1.92 7.70
N ASP A 46 -24.39 -2.10 6.40
CA ASP A 46 -24.51 -3.46 5.84
C ASP A 46 -23.09 -4.07 5.69
N PRO A 47 -22.72 -5.05 6.52
CA PRO A 47 -21.39 -5.64 6.47
C PRO A 47 -21.09 -6.42 5.18
N ALA A 48 -22.13 -6.73 4.39
CA ALA A 48 -21.97 -7.34 3.07
C ALA A 48 -21.63 -6.34 1.95
N ARG A 49 -21.65 -5.04 2.25
CA ARG A 49 -21.44 -3.95 1.28
C ARG A 49 -20.33 -2.98 1.71
N VAL A 50 -19.29 -3.47 2.33
CA VAL A 50 -18.13 -2.66 2.78
C VAL A 50 -16.98 -2.80 1.80
N GLY A 51 -16.44 -1.65 1.38
CA GLY A 51 -15.27 -1.57 0.52
C GLY A 51 -14.20 -0.63 1.09
N THR A 52 -13.04 -0.62 0.46
CA THR A 52 -11.91 0.25 0.80
C THR A 52 -11.45 1.04 -0.42
N HIS A 53 -11.07 2.31 -0.21
CA HIS A 53 -10.58 3.19 -1.27
C HIS A 53 -9.45 4.08 -0.77
N GLY A 54 -8.49 4.36 -1.64
CA GLY A 54 -7.45 5.34 -1.38
C GLY A 54 -6.45 5.49 -2.52
N GLY A 55 -5.68 6.58 -2.46
CA GLY A 55 -4.56 6.85 -3.36
C GLY A 55 -3.23 6.85 -2.59
N SER A 56 -2.13 6.55 -3.27
CA SER A 56 -0.77 6.57 -2.70
C SER A 56 -0.67 5.70 -1.43
N GLN A 57 -0.32 6.29 -0.28
CA GLN A 57 -0.36 5.59 1.00
C GLN A 57 -1.76 5.03 1.30
N GLY A 58 -2.81 5.78 1.02
CA GLY A 58 -4.19 5.31 1.17
C GLY A 58 -4.52 4.12 0.26
N GLY A 59 -3.94 4.06 -0.93
CA GLY A 59 -4.04 2.92 -1.85
C GLY A 59 -3.41 1.65 -1.26
N ALA A 60 -2.20 1.79 -0.71
CA ALA A 60 -1.53 0.70 0.00
C ALA A 60 -2.33 0.22 1.22
N LEU A 61 -2.86 1.16 2.01
CA LEU A 61 -3.68 0.83 3.19
C LEU A 61 -4.99 0.15 2.80
N SER A 62 -5.60 0.54 1.67
CA SER A 62 -6.80 -0.11 1.12
C SER A 62 -6.52 -1.57 0.74
N LEU A 63 -5.41 -1.82 0.03
CA LEU A 63 -4.97 -3.17 -0.32
C LEU A 63 -4.62 -3.99 0.93
N ALA A 64 -3.92 -3.40 1.90
CA ALA A 64 -3.60 -4.08 3.16
C ALA A 64 -4.87 -4.44 3.94
N CYS A 65 -5.84 -3.52 4.05
CA CYS A 65 -7.13 -3.76 4.69
C CYS A 65 -7.86 -4.93 4.02
N ALA A 66 -8.02 -4.90 2.69
CA ALA A 66 -8.68 -5.97 1.95
C ALA A 66 -7.96 -7.32 2.04
N SER A 67 -6.62 -7.29 2.24
CA SER A 67 -5.82 -8.51 2.46
C SER A 67 -6.00 -9.12 3.85
N LEU A 68 -6.27 -8.28 4.87
CA LEU A 68 -6.33 -8.67 6.27
C LEU A 68 -7.75 -8.85 6.79
N GLU A 69 -8.74 -8.27 6.11
CA GLU A 69 -10.16 -8.42 6.42
C GLU A 69 -10.92 -9.02 5.20
N PRO A 70 -11.10 -10.35 5.18
CA PRO A 70 -11.67 -11.04 4.00
C PRO A 70 -13.14 -10.75 3.73
N ARG A 71 -13.84 -10.03 4.62
CA ARG A 71 -15.23 -9.60 4.42
C ARG A 71 -15.35 -8.34 3.55
N ILE A 72 -14.23 -7.61 3.31
CA ILE A 72 -14.20 -6.52 2.33
C ILE A 72 -14.62 -7.07 0.97
N LYS A 73 -15.54 -6.39 0.29
CA LYS A 73 -16.13 -6.83 -0.99
C LYS A 73 -15.52 -6.16 -2.20
N ALA A 74 -15.12 -4.91 -2.06
CA ALA A 74 -14.49 -4.13 -3.13
C ALA A 74 -13.31 -3.32 -2.57
N CYS A 75 -12.23 -3.24 -3.36
CA CYS A 75 -11.05 -2.47 -3.00
C CYS A 75 -10.62 -1.64 -4.20
N SER A 76 -10.56 -0.31 -4.04
CA SER A 76 -10.00 0.57 -5.05
C SER A 76 -8.71 1.21 -4.55
N ALA A 77 -7.64 1.10 -5.36
CA ALA A 77 -6.33 1.64 -5.04
C ALA A 77 -5.75 2.42 -6.23
N ALA A 78 -5.50 3.71 -6.07
CA ALA A 78 -4.80 4.52 -7.06
C ALA A 78 -3.31 4.63 -6.69
N PHE A 79 -2.43 4.37 -7.64
CA PHE A 79 -0.96 4.44 -7.51
C PHE A 79 -0.44 4.07 -6.11
N PRO A 80 -0.69 2.84 -5.62
CA PRO A 80 -0.38 2.48 -4.24
C PRO A 80 1.12 2.61 -3.91
N PHE A 81 1.40 3.25 -2.77
CA PHE A 81 2.71 3.30 -2.11
C PHE A 81 2.99 1.96 -1.38
N LEU A 82 4.12 1.80 -0.73
CA LEU A 82 4.50 0.63 0.08
C LEU A 82 4.49 -0.70 -0.71
N CYS A 83 4.87 -0.65 -1.97
CA CYS A 83 4.95 -1.80 -2.86
C CYS A 83 6.39 -1.96 -3.34
N ASP A 84 6.92 -3.18 -3.26
CA ASP A 84 8.21 -3.59 -3.81
C ASP A 84 9.37 -2.62 -3.50
N TYR A 85 9.69 -2.51 -2.21
CA TYR A 85 10.77 -1.65 -1.72
C TYR A 85 12.12 -1.94 -2.37
N ARG A 86 12.42 -3.21 -2.65
CA ARG A 86 13.65 -3.60 -3.32
C ARG A 86 13.71 -3.04 -4.74
N ARG A 87 12.61 -3.10 -5.46
CA ARG A 87 12.51 -2.54 -6.80
C ARG A 87 12.77 -1.04 -6.83
N VAL A 88 12.19 -0.30 -5.87
CA VAL A 88 12.45 1.15 -5.71
C VAL A 88 13.94 1.41 -5.48
N TRP A 89 14.58 0.62 -4.62
CA TRP A 89 15.99 0.72 -4.32
C TRP A 89 16.86 0.44 -5.56
N GLU A 90 16.61 -0.64 -6.26
CA GLU A 90 17.37 -1.05 -7.45
C GLU A 90 17.22 -0.07 -8.63
N MET A 91 16.11 0.67 -8.71
CA MET A 91 15.90 1.73 -9.71
C MET A 91 16.49 3.08 -9.31
N ASP A 92 17.13 3.20 -8.14
CA ASP A 92 17.61 4.46 -7.55
C ASP A 92 16.50 5.52 -7.38
N LEU A 93 15.27 5.09 -7.17
CA LEU A 93 14.10 5.93 -6.92
C LEU A 93 13.71 6.00 -5.43
N ALA A 94 14.65 5.70 -4.53
CA ALA A 94 14.45 5.88 -3.09
C ALA A 94 14.53 7.37 -2.71
N GLU A 95 13.55 8.14 -3.18
CA GLU A 95 13.37 9.56 -2.98
C GLU A 95 11.96 9.86 -2.45
N GLY A 96 11.72 11.10 -2.02
CA GLY A 96 10.42 11.51 -1.52
C GLY A 96 9.90 10.59 -0.41
N ALA A 97 8.83 9.88 -0.66
CA ALA A 97 8.22 8.95 0.30
C ALA A 97 9.11 7.74 0.65
N TYR A 98 10.03 7.36 -0.24
CA TYR A 98 11.00 6.27 -0.03
C TYR A 98 12.39 6.73 0.41
N GLU A 99 12.63 8.04 0.59
CA GLU A 99 13.94 8.63 0.96
C GLU A 99 14.56 7.97 2.20
N GLU A 100 13.74 7.47 3.11
CA GLU A 100 14.21 6.81 4.31
C GLU A 100 15.05 5.55 4.04
N LEU A 101 14.89 4.88 2.90
CA LEU A 101 15.76 3.77 2.49
C LEU A 101 17.19 4.24 2.29
N LYS A 102 17.40 5.35 1.54
CA LYS A 102 18.73 5.96 1.38
C LYS A 102 19.30 6.43 2.71
N SER A 103 18.48 7.09 3.50
CA SER A 103 18.89 7.59 4.82
C SER A 103 19.30 6.46 5.75
N TYR A 104 18.56 5.34 5.76
CA TYR A 104 18.89 4.18 6.56
C TYR A 104 20.26 3.61 6.20
N PHE A 105 20.51 3.30 4.93
CA PHE A 105 21.79 2.75 4.53
C PHE A 105 22.95 3.73 4.79
N ARG A 106 22.78 5.01 4.50
CA ARG A 106 23.83 6.01 4.76
C ARG A 106 24.20 6.14 6.24
N LEU A 107 23.24 6.01 7.14
CA LEU A 107 23.43 6.29 8.57
C LEU A 107 23.68 5.03 9.40
N PHE A 108 23.07 3.91 9.04
CA PHE A 108 23.06 2.70 9.87
C PHE A 108 23.72 1.48 9.22
N ASP A 109 23.83 1.45 7.90
CA ASP A 109 24.49 0.36 7.17
C ASP A 109 25.25 0.87 5.91
N PRO A 110 26.27 1.73 6.08
CA PRO A 110 26.94 2.41 4.96
C PRO A 110 27.72 1.47 4.02
N THR A 111 27.96 0.25 4.42
CA THR A 111 28.61 -0.79 3.60
C THR A 111 27.62 -1.79 2.99
N HIS A 112 26.34 -1.61 3.24
CA HIS A 112 25.23 -2.50 2.82
C HIS A 112 25.42 -3.96 3.27
N ALA A 113 26.08 -4.17 4.40
CA ALA A 113 26.35 -5.50 4.93
C ALA A 113 25.06 -6.26 5.30
N ARG A 114 24.02 -5.53 5.65
CA ARG A 114 22.70 -6.06 6.04
C ARG A 114 21.60 -5.88 4.99
N GLU A 115 21.93 -5.49 3.77
CA GLU A 115 20.93 -5.14 2.75
C GLU A 115 19.85 -6.23 2.57
N GLN A 116 20.28 -7.49 2.47
CA GLN A 116 19.32 -8.60 2.31
C GLN A 116 18.40 -8.79 3.52
N GLU A 117 18.92 -8.60 4.74
CA GLU A 117 18.14 -8.66 5.97
C GLU A 117 17.13 -7.52 6.03
N VAL A 118 17.56 -6.29 5.71
CA VAL A 118 16.72 -5.09 5.66
C VAL A 118 15.53 -5.30 4.74
N PHE A 119 15.75 -5.72 3.49
CA PHE A 119 14.64 -5.96 2.56
C PHE A 119 13.77 -7.16 2.93
N ARG A 120 14.33 -8.17 3.61
CA ARG A 120 13.52 -9.25 4.17
C ARG A 120 12.56 -8.72 5.25
N THR A 121 13.05 -7.85 6.12
CA THR A 121 12.24 -7.23 7.19
C THR A 121 11.20 -6.29 6.60
N LEU A 122 11.55 -5.44 5.63
CA LEU A 122 10.60 -4.61 4.89
C LEU A 122 9.52 -5.43 4.19
N GLY A 123 9.82 -6.66 3.81
CA GLY A 123 8.84 -7.59 3.23
C GLY A 123 7.59 -7.84 4.09
N TYR A 124 7.65 -7.62 5.40
CA TYR A 124 6.48 -7.72 6.29
C TYR A 124 5.49 -6.57 6.13
N ILE A 125 5.95 -5.43 5.60
CA ILE A 125 5.14 -4.25 5.32
C ILE A 125 5.11 -3.92 3.82
N ASP A 126 5.50 -4.84 2.98
CA ASP A 126 5.41 -4.74 1.54
C ASP A 126 4.06 -5.30 1.08
N VAL A 127 3.22 -4.43 0.54
CA VAL A 127 1.84 -4.76 0.17
C VAL A 127 1.80 -5.89 -0.87
N GLN A 128 2.80 -6.00 -1.76
CA GLN A 128 2.85 -7.09 -2.74
C GLN A 128 2.85 -8.49 -2.09
N ASN A 129 3.27 -8.61 -0.83
CA ASN A 129 3.28 -9.87 -0.09
C ASN A 129 1.95 -10.16 0.63
N LEU A 130 1.08 -9.16 0.74
CA LEU A 130 -0.23 -9.29 1.37
C LEU A 130 -1.35 -9.56 0.35
N VAL A 131 -1.29 -8.91 -0.81
CA VAL A 131 -2.37 -8.93 -1.82
C VAL A 131 -2.80 -10.31 -2.33
N PRO A 132 -1.99 -11.40 -2.28
CA PRO A 132 -2.51 -12.73 -2.63
C PRO A 132 -3.66 -13.22 -1.72
N ARG A 133 -3.87 -12.58 -0.56
CA ARG A 133 -4.95 -12.89 0.37
C ARG A 133 -6.28 -12.19 0.03
N ILE A 134 -6.27 -11.22 -0.86
CA ILE A 134 -7.46 -10.43 -1.21
C ILE A 134 -8.53 -11.34 -1.82
N ARG A 135 -9.76 -11.22 -1.31
CA ARG A 135 -10.97 -11.86 -1.84
C ARG A 135 -11.92 -10.86 -2.48
N ALA A 136 -11.72 -9.58 -2.18
CA ALA A 136 -12.49 -8.48 -2.76
C ALA A 136 -12.23 -8.35 -4.27
N GLU A 137 -13.21 -7.83 -5.01
CA GLU A 137 -12.94 -7.30 -6.34
C GLU A 137 -12.03 -6.08 -6.24
N VAL A 138 -11.06 -5.93 -7.15
CA VAL A 138 -10.04 -4.88 -7.06
C VAL A 138 -10.06 -4.01 -8.31
N LEU A 139 -10.12 -2.69 -8.09
CA LEU A 139 -9.91 -1.68 -9.13
C LEU A 139 -8.61 -0.91 -8.81
N MET A 140 -7.63 -0.95 -9.70
CA MET A 140 -6.40 -0.16 -9.56
C MET A 140 -6.31 0.92 -10.64
N GLY A 141 -5.91 2.13 -10.25
CA GLY A 141 -5.48 3.18 -11.15
C GLY A 141 -3.96 3.31 -11.11
N THR A 142 -3.31 3.29 -12.26
CA THR A 142 -1.85 3.37 -12.39
C THR A 142 -1.46 4.47 -13.36
N ALA A 143 -0.63 5.42 -12.90
CA ALA A 143 -0.04 6.48 -13.70
C ALA A 143 1.34 6.04 -14.19
N LEU A 144 1.57 6.01 -15.51
CA LEU A 144 2.79 5.41 -16.05
C LEU A 144 4.03 6.30 -15.94
N MET A 145 3.85 7.61 -15.66
CA MET A 145 4.93 8.56 -15.42
C MET A 145 5.17 8.84 -13.93
N ASP A 146 4.58 8.04 -13.05
CA ASP A 146 4.72 8.21 -11.60
C ASP A 146 6.16 7.86 -11.13
N GLN A 147 6.86 8.85 -10.59
CA GLN A 147 8.21 8.71 -10.04
C GLN A 147 8.22 8.56 -8.52
N ILE A 148 7.09 8.83 -7.86
CA ILE A 148 6.95 8.69 -6.39
C ILE A 148 6.57 7.25 -6.04
N CYS A 149 5.56 6.70 -6.73
CA CYS A 149 5.16 5.30 -6.65
C CYS A 149 5.37 4.65 -8.02
N PRO A 150 6.58 4.18 -8.34
CA PRO A 150 6.91 3.76 -9.70
C PRO A 150 5.96 2.69 -10.23
N PRO A 151 5.50 2.78 -11.49
CA PRO A 151 4.50 1.85 -12.04
C PRO A 151 4.89 0.38 -11.90
N SER A 152 6.18 0.07 -12.06
CA SER A 152 6.66 -1.31 -11.93
C SER A 152 6.40 -1.92 -10.55
N THR A 153 6.41 -1.10 -9.48
CA THR A 153 6.09 -1.55 -8.12
C THR A 153 4.59 -1.77 -7.95
N GLN A 154 3.78 -0.94 -8.58
CA GLN A 154 2.32 -1.09 -8.61
C GLN A 154 1.93 -2.37 -9.36
N PHE A 155 2.56 -2.65 -10.52
CA PHE A 155 2.38 -3.89 -11.25
C PHE A 155 2.83 -5.12 -10.44
N ALA A 156 3.89 -5.01 -9.64
CA ALA A 156 4.33 -6.12 -8.78
C ALA A 156 3.23 -6.53 -7.79
N ALA A 157 2.55 -5.57 -7.17
CA ALA A 157 1.39 -5.84 -6.32
C ALA A 157 0.20 -6.36 -7.14
N TYR A 158 -0.19 -5.65 -8.21
CA TYR A 158 -1.33 -6.04 -9.05
C TYR A 158 -1.23 -7.48 -9.56
N ASN A 159 -0.09 -7.87 -10.08
CA ASN A 159 0.10 -9.20 -10.67
C ASN A 159 -0.09 -10.34 -9.66
N LYS A 160 0.15 -10.08 -8.37
CA LYS A 160 -0.02 -11.06 -7.30
C LYS A 160 -1.45 -11.16 -6.75
N ILE A 161 -2.36 -10.25 -7.12
CA ILE A 161 -3.77 -10.36 -6.77
C ILE A 161 -4.39 -11.50 -7.58
N SER A 162 -5.00 -12.46 -6.92
CA SER A 162 -5.67 -13.60 -7.56
C SER A 162 -7.18 -13.43 -7.71
N ALA A 163 -7.78 -12.48 -6.98
CA ALA A 163 -9.19 -12.13 -7.10
C ALA A 163 -9.49 -11.40 -8.43
N ASN A 164 -10.78 -11.21 -8.74
CA ASN A 164 -11.19 -10.37 -9.87
C ASN A 164 -10.57 -9.00 -9.73
N LYS A 165 -9.92 -8.55 -10.80
CA LYS A 165 -9.20 -7.27 -10.78
C LYS A 165 -9.24 -6.58 -12.13
N GLU A 166 -9.28 -5.26 -12.09
CA GLU A 166 -9.17 -4.38 -13.23
C GLU A 166 -8.08 -3.35 -12.97
N MET A 167 -7.34 -2.95 -14.00
CA MET A 167 -6.37 -1.85 -13.93
C MET A 167 -6.67 -0.83 -15.00
N ILE A 168 -6.77 0.43 -14.60
CA ILE A 168 -6.89 1.57 -15.49
C ILE A 168 -5.52 2.23 -15.60
N LEU A 169 -5.01 2.35 -16.82
CA LEU A 169 -3.72 2.97 -17.10
C LEU A 169 -3.89 4.42 -17.54
N TYR A 170 -3.06 5.29 -16.99
CA TYR A 170 -2.98 6.72 -17.32
C TYR A 170 -1.56 7.00 -17.86
N PRO A 171 -1.35 6.91 -19.20
CA PRO A 171 -0.01 6.88 -19.78
C PRO A 171 0.83 8.14 -19.52
N ASP A 172 0.19 9.31 -19.53
CA ASP A 172 0.89 10.60 -19.49
C ASP A 172 0.84 11.28 -18.11
N PHE A 173 0.36 10.57 -17.08
CA PHE A 173 0.19 11.11 -15.72
C PHE A 173 1.25 10.60 -14.77
N GLY A 174 1.64 11.48 -13.84
CA GLY A 174 2.54 11.20 -12.72
C GLY A 174 1.78 10.92 -11.42
N HIS A 175 2.40 11.27 -10.27
CA HIS A 175 1.77 11.14 -8.96
C HIS A 175 0.82 12.30 -8.67
N GLU A 176 -0.30 12.31 -9.34
CA GLU A 176 -1.25 13.41 -9.34
C GLU A 176 -2.69 12.90 -9.47
N GLU A 177 -3.67 13.81 -9.43
CA GLU A 177 -5.07 13.44 -9.63
C GLU A 177 -5.29 12.89 -11.05
N LEU A 178 -5.93 11.73 -11.12
CA LEU A 178 -6.18 11.00 -12.37
C LEU A 178 -7.56 11.39 -12.93
N PRO A 179 -7.64 11.99 -14.13
CA PRO A 179 -8.90 12.46 -14.70
C PRO A 179 -9.94 11.35 -14.84
N GLY A 180 -11.14 11.58 -14.35
CA GLY A 180 -12.27 10.65 -14.43
C GLY A 180 -12.08 9.36 -13.60
N HIS A 181 -10.99 9.23 -12.83
CA HIS A 181 -10.75 8.05 -12.01
C HIS A 181 -11.80 7.93 -10.89
N MET A 182 -12.16 9.03 -10.25
CA MET A 182 -13.18 9.02 -9.20
C MET A 182 -14.56 8.60 -9.72
N ASP A 183 -14.93 8.94 -10.95
CA ASP A 183 -16.17 8.46 -11.57
C ASP A 183 -16.14 6.93 -11.74
N ARG A 184 -14.98 6.38 -12.14
CA ARG A 184 -14.78 4.92 -12.21
C ARG A 184 -14.88 4.27 -10.85
N VAL A 185 -14.27 4.86 -9.82
CA VAL A 185 -14.34 4.40 -8.42
C VAL A 185 -15.78 4.41 -7.94
N PHE A 186 -16.51 5.50 -8.20
CA PHE A 186 -17.93 5.60 -7.82
C PHE A 186 -18.78 4.53 -8.52
N ALA A 187 -18.61 4.36 -9.83
CA ALA A 187 -19.31 3.31 -10.58
C ALA A 187 -18.93 1.90 -10.10
N PHE A 188 -17.68 1.69 -9.69
CA PHE A 188 -17.20 0.43 -9.12
C PHE A 188 -17.91 0.10 -7.82
N PHE A 189 -17.96 1.04 -6.87
CA PHE A 189 -18.60 0.83 -5.57
C PHE A 189 -20.13 0.81 -5.64
N SER A 190 -20.74 1.43 -6.65
CA SER A 190 -22.20 1.38 -6.81
C SER A 190 -22.76 -0.02 -7.10
N ARG A 191 -21.87 -0.97 -7.38
CA ARG A 191 -22.22 -2.39 -7.61
C ARG A 191 -22.25 -3.23 -6.32
N LEU A 192 -21.86 -2.67 -5.18
CA LEU A 192 -21.87 -3.33 -3.86
C LEU A 192 -23.28 -3.56 -3.33
#